data_93bfa02ff6cca9fb52f811b083ddf65a
#
_entry.id   93bfa02ff6cca9fb52f811b083ddf65a
#
_cell.length_a   1.000
_cell.length_b   1.000
_cell.length_c   1.000
_cell.angle_alpha   90.00
_cell.angle_beta   90.00
_cell.angle_gamma   90.00
#
_symmetry.space_group_name_H-M   'P 1'
#
loop_
_entity.id
_entity.type
_entity.pdbx_description
1 polymer ?
#
loop_
_entity_poly.entity_id
_entity_poly.type
_entity_poly.pdbx_seq_one_letter_code
_entity_poly.pdbx_strand_id
1 'polypeptide(L)'
;MSISIVKSDNPYVLDYIEGKDTMPALTRKNADFIEAVVRLDSNYAKDILYNPPSDGYDPEMNVSDSGGKFCGSSEYWFKEMMKEPEYYRCLLGAVIAVDTTNSTHLEACLNGRKTVCDIIYKCAPNVESLIDKLNEPFNPNNKNHLISLISKGLPAKGKVGLRYNISFATKFCAYAANSLDASERSSKYDDVVSDALPEYSKVYLNEPHRKSQYKIMQHRQKKMNELEKHQYRLDVFGEYSDCIKRILKKIDYVINRDELDHIIWYAYKGDVK
;
A
#
# COMPACT_ATOMS: atom_id res chain seq x y z
N MET A 1 18.64 -23.99 4.43
CA MET A 1 19.37 -23.50 5.61
C MET A 1 18.35 -22.93 6.58
N SER A 2 18.50 -23.23 7.86
CA SER A 2 17.74 -22.57 8.92
C SER A 2 18.28 -21.14 9.10
N ILE A 3 17.39 -20.17 9.22
CA ILE A 3 17.79 -18.79 9.49
C ILE A 3 18.04 -18.69 10.99
N SER A 4 19.24 -18.25 11.36
CA SER A 4 19.56 -18.01 12.77
C SER A 4 19.00 -16.65 13.20
N ILE A 5 18.30 -16.64 14.33
CA ILE A 5 17.63 -15.47 14.89
C ILE A 5 18.12 -15.24 16.30
N VAL A 6 18.57 -14.03 16.58
CA VAL A 6 18.85 -13.55 17.94
C VAL A 6 17.53 -13.16 18.58
N LYS A 7 17.07 -13.97 19.52
CA LYS A 7 15.80 -13.75 20.23
C LYS A 7 16.01 -12.94 21.49
N SER A 8 15.09 -12.05 21.78
CA SER A 8 15.00 -11.36 23.07
C SER A 8 13.82 -11.93 23.86
N ASP A 9 14.02 -12.20 25.15
CA ASP A 9 12.92 -12.58 26.06
C ASP A 9 12.01 -11.39 26.41
N ASN A 10 12.46 -10.17 26.13
CA ASN A 10 11.67 -8.97 26.32
C ASN A 10 10.66 -8.81 25.17
N PRO A 11 9.33 -8.78 25.43
CA PRO A 11 8.31 -8.64 24.40
C PRO A 11 8.35 -7.29 23.68
N TYR A 12 8.99 -6.27 24.28
CA TYR A 12 9.13 -4.91 23.70
C TYR A 12 10.46 -4.70 22.97
N VAL A 13 11.21 -5.76 22.71
CA VAL A 13 12.45 -5.73 21.94
C VAL A 13 12.32 -6.66 20.74
N LEU A 14 12.65 -6.14 19.56
CA LEU A 14 12.59 -6.91 18.32
C LEU A 14 13.62 -8.06 18.32
N ASP A 15 13.23 -9.17 17.72
CA ASP A 15 14.16 -10.22 17.33
C ASP A 15 14.86 -9.82 16.03
N TYR A 16 16.16 -10.11 15.91
CA TYR A 16 16.97 -9.73 14.74
C TYR A 16 17.59 -10.97 14.07
N ILE A 17 17.91 -10.82 12.80
CA ILE A 17 18.71 -11.82 12.09
C ILE A 17 20.13 -11.82 12.66
N GLU A 18 20.67 -12.99 12.98
CA GLU A 18 22.02 -13.14 13.52
C GLU A 18 23.07 -12.51 12.59
N GLY A 19 23.93 -11.67 13.16
CA GLY A 19 24.94 -10.90 12.42
C GLY A 19 24.38 -9.73 11.58
N LYS A 20 23.11 -9.35 11.82
CA LYS A 20 22.45 -8.23 11.13
C LYS A 20 21.61 -7.42 12.14
N ASP A 21 22.28 -6.63 12.96
CA ASP A 21 21.69 -5.91 14.10
C ASP A 21 20.62 -4.86 13.72
N THR A 22 20.50 -4.53 12.43
CA THR A 22 19.51 -3.59 11.90
C THR A 22 18.40 -4.25 11.09
N MET A 23 18.40 -5.59 11.00
CA MET A 23 17.43 -6.34 10.21
C MET A 23 16.52 -7.17 11.10
N PRO A 24 15.30 -6.69 11.42
CA PRO A 24 14.35 -7.46 12.20
C PRO A 24 14.00 -8.78 11.54
N ALA A 25 13.89 -9.83 12.34
CA ALA A 25 13.44 -11.13 11.86
C ALA A 25 11.93 -11.11 11.59
N LEU A 26 11.50 -11.87 10.58
CA LEU A 26 10.07 -12.02 10.25
C LEU A 26 9.44 -13.09 11.14
N THR A 27 9.14 -12.72 12.37
CA THR A 27 8.58 -13.59 13.43
C THR A 27 7.21 -13.11 13.88
N ARG A 28 6.41 -14.01 14.45
CA ARG A 28 5.12 -13.65 15.04
C ARG A 28 5.28 -12.61 16.13
N LYS A 29 6.29 -12.77 17.01
CA LYS A 29 6.59 -11.81 18.07
C LYS A 29 6.83 -10.39 17.53
N ASN A 30 7.68 -10.27 16.49
CA ASN A 30 7.94 -8.97 15.90
C ASN A 30 6.68 -8.36 15.24
N ALA A 31 5.88 -9.19 14.59
CA ALA A 31 4.61 -8.74 14.02
C ALA A 31 3.67 -8.24 15.13
N ASP A 32 3.47 -8.99 16.19
CA ASP A 32 2.57 -8.60 17.29
C ASP A 32 3.02 -7.31 17.96
N PHE A 33 4.33 -7.12 18.16
CA PHE A 33 4.88 -5.89 18.72
C PHE A 33 4.65 -4.69 17.76
N ILE A 34 4.99 -4.82 16.48
CA ILE A 34 4.82 -3.74 15.51
C ILE A 34 3.34 -3.41 15.32
N GLU A 35 2.45 -4.41 15.25
CA GLU A 35 1.01 -4.16 15.16
C GLU A 35 0.45 -3.43 16.38
N ALA A 36 1.00 -3.69 17.57
CA ALA A 36 0.65 -2.90 18.76
C ALA A 36 1.09 -1.43 18.62
N VAL A 37 2.30 -1.18 18.10
CA VAL A 37 2.79 0.18 17.80
C VAL A 37 1.89 0.86 16.76
N VAL A 38 1.59 0.18 15.64
CA VAL A 38 0.70 0.70 14.58
C VAL A 38 -0.68 1.06 15.13
N ARG A 39 -1.22 0.24 16.03
CA ARG A 39 -2.52 0.52 16.67
C ARG A 39 -2.46 1.74 17.59
N LEU A 40 -1.37 1.93 18.32
CA LEU A 40 -1.18 3.12 19.15
C LEU A 40 -1.10 4.37 18.28
N ASP A 41 -0.28 4.38 17.23
CA ASP A 41 -0.19 5.47 16.26
C ASP A 41 -1.53 5.72 15.58
N SER A 42 -2.22 4.66 15.16
CA SER A 42 -3.53 4.79 14.52
C SER A 42 -4.62 5.26 15.50
N ASN A 43 -4.52 4.96 16.80
CA ASN A 43 -5.44 5.49 17.80
C ASN A 43 -5.21 6.97 18.07
N TYR A 44 -3.96 7.42 18.07
CA TYR A 44 -3.64 8.86 18.11
C TYR A 44 -4.15 9.56 16.84
N ALA A 45 -3.97 8.95 15.68
CA ALA A 45 -4.58 9.41 14.44
C ALA A 45 -6.11 9.24 14.43
N LYS A 46 -6.64 8.21 15.11
CA LYS A 46 -8.08 7.96 15.27
C LYS A 46 -8.76 9.01 16.11
N ASP A 47 -8.19 9.45 17.22
CA ASP A 47 -8.78 10.54 18.02
C ASP A 47 -8.87 11.84 17.23
N ILE A 48 -7.99 12.05 16.25
CA ILE A 48 -8.03 13.19 15.34
C ILE A 48 -8.94 12.93 14.13
N LEU A 49 -9.05 11.67 13.66
CA LEU A 49 -9.74 11.29 12.42
C LEU A 49 -11.11 10.63 12.64
N TYR A 50 -11.41 10.14 13.85
CA TYR A 50 -12.62 9.35 14.16
C TYR A 50 -13.70 10.07 14.93
N ASN A 51 -13.54 11.35 15.24
CA ASN A 51 -14.71 12.16 15.56
C ASN A 51 -15.26 12.71 14.23
N PRO A 52 -16.16 11.97 13.55
CA PRO A 52 -16.88 12.56 12.44
C PRO A 52 -17.62 13.77 13.00
N PRO A 53 -17.58 14.93 12.36
CA PRO A 53 -18.44 16.01 12.76
C PRO A 53 -19.88 15.49 12.72
N SER A 54 -20.58 15.66 13.84
CA SER A 54 -22.00 15.37 13.95
C SER A 54 -22.75 15.98 12.78
N ASP A 55 -23.62 15.17 12.18
CA ASP A 55 -24.70 15.59 11.30
C ASP A 55 -24.36 16.58 10.17
N GLY A 56 -24.15 16.07 8.98
CA GLY A 56 -24.05 16.86 7.76
C GLY A 56 -22.70 16.87 7.06
N TYR A 57 -21.83 15.91 7.33
CA TYR A 57 -20.57 15.76 6.59
C TYR A 57 -20.83 15.33 5.14
N ASP A 58 -20.55 16.23 4.20
CA ASP A 58 -20.52 15.95 2.78
C ASP A 58 -19.06 15.82 2.29
N PRO A 59 -18.63 14.62 1.87
CA PRO A 59 -17.28 14.42 1.34
C PRO A 59 -16.98 15.28 0.12
N GLU A 60 -17.98 15.63 -0.69
CA GLU A 60 -17.80 16.48 -1.85
C GLU A 60 -17.57 17.94 -1.48
N MET A 61 -18.22 18.45 -0.44
CA MET A 61 -18.03 19.82 0.04
C MET A 61 -16.65 20.03 0.68
N ASN A 62 -16.08 19.02 1.33
CA ASN A 62 -14.78 19.13 1.97
C ASN A 62 -13.58 18.88 1.05
N VAL A 63 -13.80 18.38 -0.16
CA VAL A 63 -12.74 18.18 -1.18
C VAL A 63 -12.31 19.51 -1.81
N SER A 64 -13.19 20.52 -1.86
CA SER A 64 -12.91 21.78 -2.56
C SER A 64 -12.30 22.89 -1.71
N ASP A 65 -12.60 22.97 -0.42
CA ASP A 65 -12.35 24.20 0.33
C ASP A 65 -11.49 24.08 1.60
N SER A 66 -11.29 22.92 2.17
CA SER A 66 -10.79 22.81 3.55
C SER A 66 -9.33 22.43 3.74
N GLY A 67 -8.50 22.53 2.73
CA GLY A 67 -7.05 22.31 2.92
C GLY A 67 -6.69 21.01 3.66
N GLY A 68 -7.50 19.95 3.52
CA GLY A 68 -7.10 18.62 3.97
C GLY A 68 -7.66 18.13 5.30
N LYS A 69 -8.66 18.72 5.87
CA LYS A 69 -9.39 18.09 7.01
C LYS A 69 -10.29 16.98 6.47
N PHE A 70 -9.79 15.77 6.60
CA PHE A 70 -10.49 14.56 6.16
C PHE A 70 -11.03 13.80 7.37
N CYS A 71 -12.27 13.32 7.30
CA CYS A 71 -12.92 12.52 8.33
C CYS A 71 -13.03 11.07 7.90
N GLY A 72 -12.47 10.17 8.68
CA GLY A 72 -12.58 8.73 8.54
C GLY A 72 -11.34 8.04 7.97
N SER A 73 -11.14 6.80 8.40
CA SER A 73 -10.09 5.93 7.86
C SER A 73 -10.54 5.33 6.52
N SER A 74 -9.57 4.81 5.74
CA SER A 74 -9.89 4.02 4.54
C SER A 74 -10.81 2.85 4.86
N GLU A 75 -10.58 2.17 6.00
CA GLU A 75 -11.42 1.07 6.49
C GLU A 75 -12.87 1.49 6.73
N TYR A 76 -13.11 2.66 7.31
CA TYR A 76 -14.45 3.21 7.50
C TYR A 76 -15.18 3.33 6.15
N TRP A 77 -14.57 3.97 5.17
CA TRP A 77 -15.20 4.20 3.88
C TRP A 77 -15.45 2.90 3.10
N PHE A 78 -14.54 1.93 3.18
CA PHE A 78 -14.79 0.62 2.57
C PHE A 78 -15.94 -0.13 3.25
N LYS A 79 -16.09 -0.04 4.56
CA LYS A 79 -17.24 -0.62 5.28
C LYS A 79 -18.55 0.09 4.96
N GLU A 80 -18.52 1.40 4.81
CA GLU A 80 -19.72 2.17 4.43
C GLU A 80 -20.17 1.85 3.00
N MET A 81 -19.26 1.56 2.06
CA MET A 81 -19.62 1.09 0.72
C MET A 81 -20.56 -0.13 0.74
N MET A 82 -20.42 -1.00 1.72
CA MET A 82 -21.26 -2.20 1.85
C MET A 82 -22.69 -1.91 2.36
N LYS A 83 -22.88 -0.75 3.00
CA LYS A 83 -24.13 -0.40 3.67
C LYS A 83 -24.96 0.63 2.91
N GLU A 84 -24.31 1.47 2.12
CA GLU A 84 -24.88 2.67 1.54
C GLU A 84 -25.28 2.47 0.07
N PRO A 85 -26.43 3.02 -0.38
CA PRO A 85 -26.80 3.01 -1.79
C PRO A 85 -25.91 3.90 -2.66
N GLU A 86 -25.14 4.83 -2.06
CA GLU A 86 -24.29 5.78 -2.77
C GLU A 86 -22.84 5.28 -2.90
N TYR A 87 -22.65 4.19 -3.61
CA TYR A 87 -21.34 3.57 -3.80
C TYR A 87 -20.25 4.54 -4.29
N TYR A 88 -20.55 5.40 -5.28
CA TYR A 88 -19.58 6.36 -5.81
C TYR A 88 -19.07 7.32 -4.73
N ARG A 89 -19.95 7.82 -3.87
CA ARG A 89 -19.59 8.72 -2.77
C ARG A 89 -18.65 8.04 -1.77
N CYS A 90 -18.97 6.83 -1.36
CA CYS A 90 -18.13 6.04 -0.45
C CYS A 90 -16.79 5.69 -1.11
N LEU A 91 -16.77 5.36 -2.41
CA LEU A 91 -15.55 5.11 -3.17
C LEU A 91 -14.66 6.36 -3.21
N LEU A 92 -15.22 7.54 -3.46
CA LEU A 92 -14.45 8.80 -3.43
C LEU A 92 -13.87 9.06 -2.03
N GLY A 93 -14.64 8.81 -0.98
CA GLY A 93 -14.18 8.87 0.42
C GLY A 93 -12.99 7.94 0.67
N ALA A 94 -13.07 6.69 0.21
CA ALA A 94 -11.97 5.73 0.34
C ALA A 94 -10.72 6.16 -0.44
N VAL A 95 -10.87 6.68 -1.66
CA VAL A 95 -9.76 7.22 -2.47
C VAL A 95 -9.07 8.37 -1.73
N ILE A 96 -9.84 9.30 -1.17
CA ILE A 96 -9.31 10.44 -0.41
C ILE A 96 -8.58 9.96 0.83
N ALA A 97 -9.18 9.01 1.58
CA ALA A 97 -8.59 8.46 2.79
C ALA A 97 -7.24 7.81 2.53
N VAL A 98 -7.17 6.91 1.54
CA VAL A 98 -5.91 6.25 1.18
C VAL A 98 -4.85 7.27 0.73
N ASP A 99 -5.22 8.27 -0.07
CA ASP A 99 -4.27 9.29 -0.53
C ASP A 99 -3.72 10.13 0.63
N THR A 100 -4.60 10.56 1.54
CA THR A 100 -4.23 11.44 2.66
C THR A 100 -3.40 10.70 3.71
N THR A 101 -3.83 9.52 4.14
CA THR A 101 -3.17 8.75 5.20
C THR A 101 -1.84 8.13 4.78
N ASN A 102 -1.64 7.90 3.47
CA ASN A 102 -0.44 7.26 2.94
C ASN A 102 0.47 8.21 2.13
N SER A 103 0.18 9.51 2.13
CA SER A 103 0.97 10.53 1.43
C SER A 103 1.29 10.15 -0.03
N THR A 104 0.29 9.63 -0.75
CA THR A 104 0.48 9.18 -2.14
C THR A 104 0.41 10.31 -3.15
N HIS A 105 -0.02 11.49 -2.69
CA HIS A 105 0.06 12.76 -3.43
C HIS A 105 -0.77 12.83 -4.72
N LEU A 106 -1.96 12.24 -4.75
CA LEU A 106 -2.89 12.40 -5.89
C LEU A 106 -3.33 13.86 -6.08
N GLU A 107 -3.31 14.66 -5.01
CA GLU A 107 -3.58 16.10 -5.07
C GLU A 107 -2.57 16.87 -5.94
N ALA A 108 -1.39 16.30 -6.19
CA ALA A 108 -0.40 16.85 -7.12
C ALA A 108 -0.73 16.56 -8.60
N CYS A 109 -1.77 15.78 -8.87
CA CYS A 109 -2.33 15.56 -10.20
C CYS A 109 -3.53 16.48 -10.43
N LEU A 110 -3.80 16.84 -11.68
CA LEU A 110 -4.98 17.59 -12.05
C LEU A 110 -6.23 16.72 -11.83
N ASN A 111 -7.09 17.11 -10.89
CA ASN A 111 -8.26 16.33 -10.47
C ASN A 111 -7.93 14.87 -10.11
N GLY A 112 -6.74 14.60 -9.53
CA GLY A 112 -6.21 13.26 -9.40
C GLY A 112 -7.11 12.30 -8.64
N ARG A 113 -7.65 12.72 -7.49
CA ARG A 113 -8.56 11.90 -6.66
C ARG A 113 -9.84 11.53 -7.40
N LYS A 114 -10.49 12.54 -8.00
CA LYS A 114 -11.71 12.32 -8.80
C LYS A 114 -11.44 11.43 -10.01
N THR A 115 -10.36 11.68 -10.74
CA THR A 115 -10.01 10.88 -11.93
C THR A 115 -9.76 9.41 -11.56
N VAL A 116 -9.07 9.15 -10.46
CA VAL A 116 -8.88 7.77 -9.98
C VAL A 116 -10.20 7.14 -9.56
N CYS A 117 -11.05 7.87 -8.83
CA CYS A 117 -12.40 7.39 -8.47
C CYS A 117 -13.21 7.04 -9.71
N ASP A 118 -13.22 7.89 -10.74
CA ASP A 118 -13.92 7.66 -12.01
C ASP A 118 -13.39 6.41 -12.75
N ILE A 119 -12.06 6.17 -12.71
CA ILE A 119 -11.44 4.98 -13.29
C ILE A 119 -11.94 3.72 -12.58
N ILE A 120 -11.94 3.72 -11.24
CA ILE A 120 -12.39 2.58 -10.45
C ILE A 120 -13.88 2.33 -10.69
N TYR A 121 -14.71 3.36 -10.58
CA TYR A 121 -16.14 3.29 -10.78
C TYR A 121 -16.53 2.75 -12.16
N LYS A 122 -15.78 3.14 -13.20
CA LYS A 122 -16.02 2.67 -14.57
C LYS A 122 -15.76 1.17 -14.73
N CYS A 123 -14.78 0.60 -14.03
CA CYS A 123 -14.46 -0.82 -14.15
C CYS A 123 -15.09 -1.68 -13.05
N ALA A 124 -15.55 -1.06 -11.97
CA ALA A 124 -16.19 -1.68 -10.82
C ALA A 124 -17.31 -0.76 -10.30
N PRO A 125 -18.51 -0.76 -10.91
CA PRO A 125 -19.59 0.18 -10.61
C PRO A 125 -20.34 -0.10 -9.29
N ASN A 126 -20.03 -1.18 -8.60
CA ASN A 126 -20.59 -1.57 -7.30
C ASN A 126 -19.58 -2.38 -6.49
N VAL A 127 -19.93 -2.69 -5.24
CA VAL A 127 -19.03 -3.38 -4.29
C VAL A 127 -18.69 -4.79 -4.78
N GLU A 128 -19.64 -5.54 -5.30
CA GLU A 128 -19.43 -6.91 -5.78
C GLU A 128 -18.42 -6.92 -6.92
N SER A 129 -18.57 -6.03 -7.89
CA SER A 129 -17.62 -5.91 -9.01
C SER A 129 -16.24 -5.42 -8.56
N LEU A 130 -16.18 -4.62 -7.48
CA LEU A 130 -14.89 -4.23 -6.88
C LEU A 130 -14.21 -5.42 -6.22
N ILE A 131 -14.95 -6.24 -5.46
CA ILE A 131 -14.42 -7.47 -4.85
C ILE A 131 -13.93 -8.44 -5.93
N ASP A 132 -14.68 -8.63 -7.02
CA ASP A 132 -14.26 -9.45 -8.15
C ASP A 132 -12.94 -8.97 -8.75
N LYS A 133 -12.80 -7.65 -8.94
CA LYS A 133 -11.55 -7.04 -9.43
C LYS A 133 -10.38 -7.18 -8.45
N LEU A 134 -10.64 -7.12 -7.16
CA LEU A 134 -9.62 -7.33 -6.13
C LEU A 134 -9.17 -8.79 -6.03
N ASN A 135 -10.05 -9.73 -6.36
CA ASN A 135 -9.75 -11.17 -6.39
C ASN A 135 -8.96 -11.61 -7.64
N GLU A 136 -8.82 -10.75 -8.65
CA GLU A 136 -7.95 -11.04 -9.79
C GLU A 136 -6.48 -11.06 -9.34
N PRO A 137 -5.70 -12.15 -9.57
CA PRO A 137 -4.29 -12.16 -9.25
C PRO A 137 -3.53 -11.14 -10.11
N PHE A 138 -2.63 -10.39 -9.49
CA PHE A 138 -1.86 -9.38 -10.21
C PHE A 138 -0.94 -10.03 -11.26
N ASN A 139 -1.05 -9.52 -12.48
CA ASN A 139 -0.15 -9.83 -13.59
C ASN A 139 0.23 -8.51 -14.27
N PRO A 140 1.52 -8.15 -14.38
CA PRO A 140 1.96 -6.89 -14.99
C PRO A 140 1.55 -6.74 -16.47
N ASN A 141 1.27 -7.86 -17.16
CA ASN A 141 0.79 -7.85 -18.54
C ASN A 141 -0.73 -7.68 -18.68
N ASN A 142 -1.48 -7.84 -17.59
CA ASN A 142 -2.93 -7.61 -17.59
C ASN A 142 -3.24 -6.11 -17.49
N LYS A 143 -3.49 -5.46 -18.62
CA LYS A 143 -3.81 -4.03 -18.70
C LYS A 143 -5.17 -3.67 -18.09
N ASN A 144 -6.04 -4.65 -17.87
CA ASN A 144 -7.37 -4.48 -17.28
C ASN A 144 -7.39 -4.80 -15.77
N HIS A 145 -6.27 -5.23 -15.20
CA HIS A 145 -6.14 -5.40 -13.76
C HIS A 145 -6.29 -4.05 -13.05
N LEU A 146 -6.96 -4.02 -11.89
CA LEU A 146 -7.29 -2.78 -11.18
C LEU A 146 -6.05 -1.92 -10.89
N ILE A 147 -4.95 -2.52 -10.40
CA ILE A 147 -3.68 -1.83 -10.17
C ILE A 147 -3.15 -1.20 -11.48
N SER A 148 -3.22 -1.93 -12.60
CA SER A 148 -2.76 -1.43 -13.90
C SER A 148 -3.59 -0.24 -14.37
N LEU A 149 -4.90 -0.24 -14.13
CA LEU A 149 -5.79 0.85 -14.51
C LEU A 149 -5.56 2.10 -13.66
N ILE A 150 -5.46 1.95 -12.34
CA ILE A 150 -5.28 3.06 -11.39
C ILE A 150 -3.88 3.68 -11.50
N SER A 151 -2.85 2.87 -11.73
CA SER A 151 -1.45 3.32 -11.75
C SER A 151 -1.03 4.08 -13.00
N LYS A 152 -1.93 4.26 -13.98
CA LYS A 152 -1.67 5.04 -15.18
C LYS A 152 -1.25 6.47 -14.84
N GLY A 153 -0.43 7.07 -15.71
CA GLY A 153 0.00 8.45 -15.54
C GLY A 153 -1.17 9.44 -15.64
N LEU A 154 -1.27 10.30 -14.64
CA LEU A 154 -2.21 11.42 -14.62
C LEU A 154 -1.48 12.73 -14.90
N PRO A 155 -2.13 13.73 -15.55
CA PRO A 155 -1.53 15.04 -15.75
C PRO A 155 -1.08 15.66 -14.43
N ALA A 156 0.17 16.10 -14.35
CA ALA A 156 0.69 16.77 -13.16
C ALA A 156 0.11 18.19 -13.05
N LYS A 157 -0.26 18.62 -11.84
CA LYS A 157 -0.76 19.96 -11.58
C LYS A 157 0.36 20.98 -11.70
N GLY A 158 0.19 21.97 -12.57
CA GLY A 158 1.14 23.06 -12.73
C GLY A 158 2.48 22.69 -13.39
N LYS A 159 2.60 21.49 -13.98
CA LYS A 159 3.81 21.03 -14.67
C LYS A 159 3.45 20.26 -15.94
N VAL A 160 4.35 20.30 -16.92
CA VAL A 160 4.25 19.44 -18.12
C VAL A 160 4.66 18.02 -17.76
N GLY A 161 3.84 17.03 -18.13
CA GLY A 161 4.14 15.60 -17.96
C GLY A 161 3.10 14.84 -17.14
N LEU A 162 3.35 13.55 -17.01
CA LEU A 162 2.49 12.63 -16.27
C LEU A 162 3.12 12.23 -14.93
N ARG A 163 2.29 12.06 -13.93
CA ARG A 163 2.63 11.48 -12.64
C ARG A 163 1.97 10.10 -12.54
N TYR A 164 2.77 9.10 -12.24
CA TYR A 164 2.32 7.71 -12.10
C TYR A 164 2.03 7.39 -10.65
N ASN A 165 0.96 6.63 -10.41
CA ASN A 165 0.39 6.45 -9.08
C ASN A 165 0.44 4.99 -8.59
N ILE A 166 1.54 4.27 -8.88
CA ILE A 166 1.67 2.84 -8.51
C ILE A 166 1.57 2.64 -6.98
N SER A 167 2.18 3.53 -6.19
CA SER A 167 2.10 3.47 -4.73
C SER A 167 0.65 3.64 -4.24
N PHE A 168 -0.11 4.59 -4.82
CA PHE A 168 -1.52 4.72 -4.51
C PHE A 168 -2.31 3.48 -4.94
N ALA A 169 -2.14 3.02 -6.18
CA ALA A 169 -2.88 1.90 -6.74
C ALA A 169 -2.76 0.64 -5.89
N THR A 170 -1.53 0.32 -5.47
CA THR A 170 -1.24 -0.87 -4.67
C THR A 170 -1.76 -0.74 -3.24
N LYS A 171 -1.63 0.42 -2.62
CA LYS A 171 -2.17 0.70 -1.29
C LYS A 171 -3.69 0.68 -1.29
N PHE A 172 -4.34 1.31 -2.27
CA PHE A 172 -5.79 1.25 -2.40
C PHE A 172 -6.29 -0.21 -2.52
N CYS A 173 -5.70 -1.01 -3.41
CA CYS A 173 -6.09 -2.41 -3.57
C CYS A 173 -5.83 -3.25 -2.30
N ALA A 174 -4.72 -3.00 -1.58
CA ALA A 174 -4.43 -3.70 -0.34
C ALA A 174 -5.45 -3.38 0.77
N TYR A 175 -5.76 -2.09 0.97
CA TYR A 175 -6.76 -1.68 1.98
C TYR A 175 -8.18 -2.11 1.61
N ALA A 176 -8.55 -1.99 0.33
CA ALA A 176 -9.85 -2.46 -0.15
C ALA A 176 -10.00 -3.97 0.04
N ALA A 177 -9.00 -4.77 -0.35
CA ALA A 177 -9.02 -6.21 -0.20
C ALA A 177 -9.11 -6.65 1.26
N ASN A 178 -8.45 -5.94 2.17
CA ASN A 178 -8.57 -6.19 3.61
C ASN A 178 -9.96 -5.87 4.15
N SER A 179 -10.50 -4.71 3.79
CA SER A 179 -11.75 -4.21 4.36
C SER A 179 -13.00 -4.88 3.78
N LEU A 180 -12.91 -5.41 2.55
CA LEU A 180 -13.98 -6.08 1.83
C LEU A 180 -13.82 -7.61 1.80
N ASP A 181 -12.90 -8.17 2.59
CA ASP A 181 -12.62 -9.60 2.70
C ASP A 181 -12.34 -10.30 1.36
N ALA A 182 -11.66 -9.60 0.43
CA ALA A 182 -11.24 -10.21 -0.82
C ALA A 182 -10.21 -11.34 -0.57
N SER A 183 -10.29 -12.41 -1.37
CA SER A 183 -9.45 -13.61 -1.20
C SER A 183 -7.99 -13.36 -1.58
N GLU A 184 -7.74 -12.53 -2.61
CA GLU A 184 -6.39 -12.14 -3.01
C GLU A 184 -5.94 -10.90 -2.24
N ARG A 185 -4.70 -10.95 -1.74
CA ARG A 185 -4.10 -9.84 -1.01
C ARG A 185 -2.99 -9.20 -1.84
N SER A 186 -3.13 -7.93 -2.14
CA SER A 186 -2.10 -7.16 -2.83
C SER A 186 -1.01 -6.72 -1.85
N SER A 187 0.25 -6.69 -2.30
CA SER A 187 1.32 -6.02 -1.53
C SER A 187 1.22 -4.51 -1.73
N LYS A 188 1.51 -3.75 -0.68
CA LYS A 188 1.66 -2.29 -0.77
C LYS A 188 3.05 -1.97 -1.33
N TYR A 189 3.14 -1.19 -2.41
CA TYR A 189 4.44 -0.71 -2.88
C TYR A 189 4.87 0.49 -2.05
N ASP A 190 6.00 0.35 -1.37
CA ASP A 190 6.62 1.40 -0.57
C ASP A 190 8.12 1.49 -0.86
N ASP A 191 8.67 2.72 -0.90
CA ASP A 191 10.07 2.95 -1.22
C ASP A 191 11.01 2.42 -0.12
N VAL A 192 10.61 2.51 1.17
CA VAL A 192 11.39 1.99 2.31
C VAL A 192 11.48 0.48 2.22
N VAL A 193 10.34 -0.19 2.02
CA VAL A 193 10.30 -1.66 1.90
C VAL A 193 11.05 -2.11 0.65
N SER A 194 10.90 -1.40 -0.48
CA SER A 194 11.60 -1.74 -1.72
C SER A 194 13.12 -1.62 -1.63
N ASP A 195 13.64 -0.72 -0.80
CA ASP A 195 15.07 -0.59 -0.51
C ASP A 195 15.60 -1.71 0.41
N ALA A 196 14.81 -2.17 1.36
CA ALA A 196 15.19 -3.23 2.31
C ALA A 196 15.01 -4.66 1.75
N LEU A 197 14.03 -4.85 0.87
CA LEU A 197 13.62 -6.17 0.37
C LEU A 197 14.76 -7.02 -0.24
N PRO A 198 15.78 -6.46 -0.94
CA PRO A 198 16.93 -7.25 -1.42
C PRO A 198 17.69 -7.96 -0.31
N GLU A 199 17.83 -7.36 0.87
CA GLU A 199 18.50 -7.99 2.01
C GLU A 199 17.67 -9.13 2.60
N TYR A 200 16.34 -8.94 2.69
CA TYR A 200 15.41 -9.99 3.11
C TYR A 200 15.41 -11.16 2.12
N SER A 201 15.39 -10.87 0.81
CA SER A 201 15.48 -11.90 -0.22
C SER A 201 16.77 -12.72 -0.12
N LYS A 202 17.91 -12.05 0.11
CA LYS A 202 19.19 -12.73 0.31
C LYS A 202 19.17 -13.68 1.51
N VAL A 203 18.57 -13.24 2.63
CA VAL A 203 18.52 -14.06 3.87
C VAL A 203 17.51 -15.19 3.76
N TYR A 204 16.28 -14.88 3.36
CA TYR A 204 15.17 -15.84 3.39
C TYR A 204 15.13 -16.77 2.18
N LEU A 205 15.52 -16.28 1.01
CA LEU A 205 15.46 -17.05 -0.25
C LEU A 205 16.83 -17.53 -0.74
N ASN A 206 17.91 -17.04 -0.12
CA ASN A 206 19.29 -17.27 -0.60
C ASN A 206 19.51 -16.74 -2.04
N GLU A 207 18.82 -15.65 -2.40
CA GLU A 207 18.90 -15.05 -3.72
C GLU A 207 19.58 -13.68 -3.63
N PRO A 208 20.75 -13.51 -4.23
CA PRO A 208 21.42 -12.21 -4.25
C PRO A 208 20.73 -11.30 -5.28
N HIS A 209 19.99 -10.32 -4.79
CA HIS A 209 19.39 -9.29 -5.61
C HIS A 209 20.20 -8.00 -5.57
N ARG A 210 20.10 -7.21 -6.65
CA ARG A 210 20.68 -5.87 -6.67
C ARG A 210 19.82 -4.91 -5.84
N LYS A 211 20.42 -4.01 -5.09
CA LYS A 211 19.70 -3.01 -4.26
C LYS A 211 18.57 -2.28 -4.98
N SER A 212 18.68 -2.07 -6.29
CA SER A 212 17.69 -1.37 -7.11
C SER A 212 16.69 -2.28 -7.82
N GLN A 213 16.66 -3.59 -7.53
CA GLN A 213 15.83 -4.54 -8.28
C GLN A 213 14.34 -4.28 -8.07
N TYR A 214 13.94 -4.01 -6.84
CA TYR A 214 12.55 -3.78 -6.48
C TYR A 214 12.17 -2.30 -6.43
N LYS A 215 13.09 -1.40 -6.82
CA LYS A 215 12.90 0.04 -6.77
C LYS A 215 12.62 0.64 -8.14
N ILE A 216 11.61 1.50 -8.20
CA ILE A 216 11.30 2.27 -9.41
C ILE A 216 12.32 3.38 -9.60
N MET A 217 13.29 3.17 -10.50
CA MET A 217 14.40 4.07 -10.74
C MET A 217 14.07 5.13 -11.79
N GLN A 218 14.02 6.39 -11.40
CA GLN A 218 13.67 7.50 -12.32
C GLN A 218 14.67 7.63 -13.50
N HIS A 219 15.97 7.39 -13.26
CA HIS A 219 16.97 7.50 -14.33
C HIS A 219 16.77 6.48 -15.46
N ARG A 220 16.24 5.28 -15.16
CA ARG A 220 15.92 4.26 -16.16
C ARG A 220 14.79 4.68 -17.10
N GLN A 221 13.93 5.60 -16.64
CA GLN A 221 12.74 6.03 -17.37
C GLN A 221 13.00 7.22 -18.32
N LYS A 222 14.21 7.84 -18.27
CA LYS A 222 14.51 9.05 -19.03
C LYS A 222 14.36 8.90 -20.55
N LYS A 223 14.57 7.68 -21.08
CA LYS A 223 14.47 7.38 -22.51
C LYS A 223 13.20 6.61 -22.90
N MET A 224 12.34 6.32 -21.94
CA MET A 224 11.12 5.57 -22.15
C MET A 224 9.98 6.49 -22.55
N ASN A 225 9.12 6.06 -23.46
CA ASN A 225 7.84 6.68 -23.69
C ASN A 225 6.86 6.39 -22.53
N GLU A 226 5.68 7.00 -22.54
CA GLU A 226 4.73 6.90 -21.43
C GLU A 226 4.20 5.47 -21.20
N LEU A 227 4.01 4.71 -22.27
CA LEU A 227 3.58 3.31 -22.18
C LEU A 227 4.68 2.41 -21.56
N GLU A 228 5.91 2.60 -22.01
CA GLU A 228 7.08 1.89 -21.48
C GLU A 228 7.34 2.24 -20.01
N LYS A 229 7.20 3.51 -19.62
CA LYS A 229 7.32 3.93 -18.21
C LYS A 229 6.26 3.26 -17.33
N HIS A 230 5.04 3.18 -17.81
CA HIS A 230 3.96 2.51 -17.07
C HIS A 230 4.24 1.01 -16.96
N GLN A 231 4.60 0.34 -18.06
CA GLN A 231 4.93 -1.08 -18.04
C GLN A 231 6.10 -1.39 -17.11
N TYR A 232 7.19 -0.63 -17.19
CA TYR A 232 8.35 -0.77 -16.31
C TYR A 232 7.96 -0.73 -14.81
N ARG A 233 7.04 0.16 -14.43
CA ARG A 233 6.56 0.25 -13.04
C ARG A 233 5.75 -0.97 -12.62
N LEU A 234 4.91 -1.49 -13.51
CA LEU A 234 4.15 -2.71 -13.27
C LEU A 234 5.06 -3.93 -13.15
N ASP A 235 6.10 -4.02 -13.99
CA ASP A 235 7.08 -5.11 -13.94
C ASP A 235 7.86 -5.09 -12.63
N VAL A 236 8.37 -3.91 -12.21
CA VAL A 236 9.07 -3.75 -10.92
C VAL A 236 8.15 -4.12 -9.74
N PHE A 237 6.90 -3.69 -9.77
CA PHE A 237 5.93 -4.07 -8.74
C PHE A 237 5.62 -5.58 -8.77
N GLY A 238 5.55 -6.18 -9.93
CA GLY A 238 5.38 -7.64 -10.08
C GLY A 238 6.50 -8.42 -9.39
N GLU A 239 7.76 -8.07 -9.68
CA GLU A 239 8.93 -8.68 -9.04
C GLU A 239 8.94 -8.44 -7.51
N TYR A 240 8.61 -7.23 -7.07
CA TYR A 240 8.49 -6.87 -5.67
C TYR A 240 7.43 -7.73 -4.95
N SER A 241 6.23 -7.81 -5.51
CA SER A 241 5.11 -8.57 -4.92
C SER A 241 5.38 -10.07 -4.89
N ASP A 242 6.02 -10.61 -5.96
CA ASP A 242 6.41 -12.02 -6.01
C ASP A 242 7.50 -12.35 -4.98
N CYS A 243 8.48 -11.47 -4.81
CA CYS A 243 9.50 -11.65 -3.77
C CYS A 243 8.87 -11.75 -2.37
N ILE A 244 7.95 -10.84 -2.02
CA ILE A 244 7.23 -10.88 -0.74
C ILE A 244 6.47 -12.20 -0.59
N LYS A 245 5.74 -12.62 -1.62
CA LYS A 245 5.00 -13.89 -1.61
C LYS A 245 5.91 -15.09 -1.36
N ARG A 246 7.09 -15.13 -1.99
CA ARG A 246 8.06 -16.21 -1.81
C ARG A 246 8.69 -16.20 -0.41
N ILE A 247 8.98 -15.03 0.15
CA ILE A 247 9.47 -14.88 1.53
C ILE A 247 8.41 -15.41 2.50
N LEU A 248 7.15 -14.96 2.38
CA LEU A 248 6.06 -15.43 3.25
C LEU A 248 5.87 -16.95 3.18
N LYS A 249 5.92 -17.50 1.97
CA LYS A 249 5.88 -18.97 1.80
C LYS A 249 7.05 -19.66 2.47
N LYS A 250 8.25 -19.06 2.46
CA LYS A 250 9.45 -19.63 3.09
C LYS A 250 9.36 -19.70 4.60
N ILE A 251 8.60 -18.80 5.21
CA ILE A 251 8.35 -18.77 6.66
C ILE A 251 6.97 -19.36 7.02
N ASP A 252 6.40 -20.21 6.14
CA ASP A 252 5.10 -20.87 6.36
C ASP A 252 3.97 -19.91 6.73
N TYR A 253 4.00 -18.70 6.19
CA TYR A 253 2.99 -17.66 6.44
C TYR A 253 2.76 -17.35 7.93
N VAL A 254 3.78 -17.49 8.77
CA VAL A 254 3.72 -17.16 10.20
C VAL A 254 3.33 -15.71 10.46
N ILE A 255 3.56 -14.85 9.46
CA ILE A 255 3.06 -13.48 9.37
C ILE A 255 2.40 -13.27 8.01
N ASN A 256 1.53 -12.27 7.90
CA ASN A 256 0.90 -11.88 6.65
C ASN A 256 1.68 -10.76 5.91
N ARG A 257 1.17 -10.32 4.76
CA ARG A 257 1.83 -9.28 3.92
C ARG A 257 1.89 -7.91 4.59
N ASP A 258 0.81 -7.51 5.26
CA ASP A 258 0.75 -6.21 5.95
C ASP A 258 1.71 -6.19 7.14
N GLU A 259 1.77 -7.28 7.89
CA GLU A 259 2.71 -7.44 9.01
C GLU A 259 4.16 -7.41 8.54
N LEU A 260 4.49 -8.06 7.41
CA LEU A 260 5.81 -7.98 6.80
C LEU A 260 6.15 -6.53 6.41
N ASP A 261 5.22 -5.85 5.72
CA ASP A 261 5.38 -4.46 5.32
C ASP A 261 5.63 -3.56 6.54
N HIS A 262 4.83 -3.71 7.59
CA HIS A 262 4.95 -2.93 8.82
C HIS A 262 6.26 -3.20 9.57
N ILE A 263 6.69 -4.47 9.71
CA ILE A 263 7.97 -4.80 10.35
C ILE A 263 9.12 -4.09 9.64
N ILE A 264 9.17 -4.18 8.32
CA ILE A 264 10.24 -3.58 7.55
C ILE A 264 10.15 -2.05 7.62
N TRP A 265 8.95 -1.49 7.40
CA TRP A 265 8.75 -0.05 7.32
C TRP A 265 9.12 0.66 8.62
N TYR A 266 8.58 0.19 9.76
CA TYR A 266 8.85 0.80 11.07
C TYR A 266 10.31 0.68 11.50
N ALA A 267 10.93 -0.48 11.25
CA ALA A 267 12.33 -0.69 11.60
C ALA A 267 13.30 0.15 10.76
N TYR A 268 13.07 0.23 9.44
CA TYR A 268 13.97 0.97 8.53
C TYR A 268 13.70 2.48 8.52
N LYS A 269 12.51 2.92 8.88
CA LYS A 269 12.22 4.33 9.07
C LYS A 269 12.74 4.88 10.41
N GLY A 270 13.07 3.99 11.35
CA GLY A 270 13.65 4.35 12.65
C GLY A 270 12.62 4.73 13.70
N ASP A 271 11.34 4.45 13.46
CA ASP A 271 10.27 4.73 14.42
C ASP A 271 10.22 3.70 15.56
N VAL A 272 10.84 2.52 15.35
CA VAL A 272 11.06 1.49 16.37
C VAL A 272 12.52 1.08 16.35
N LYS A 273 13.21 1.25 17.48
CA LYS A 273 14.62 0.83 17.69
C LYS A 273 14.71 -0.19 18.80
#